data_e0bbc1e0fbeed89607dea314e8829fb0
#
_entry.id   e0bbc1e0fbeed89607dea314e8829fb0
#
_cell.length_a   1.000
_cell.length_b   1.000
_cell.length_c   1.000
_cell.angle_alpha   90.00
_cell.angle_beta   90.00
_cell.angle_gamma   90.00
#
_symmetry.space_group_name_H-M   'P 1'
#
loop_
_entity.id
_entity.type
_entity.pdbx_description
1 polymer ?
#
loop_
_entity_poly.entity_id
_entity_poly.type
_entity_poly.pdbx_seq_one_letter_code
_entity_poly.pdbx_strand_id
1 'polypeptide(L)'
;MTDPAAVRVTTVAEGVARVEWPQGQPIEDVQQAVASALAEHGRVEAWVEPDDHPAQRVATWSGLRREGVMRGISVGGERVDRIVYARLADDLPAHEPEGFRALLNSFLPRKRAISQLLVRDRDGRVLLCRLTYKQDWDLPGGVVEVGESPQLAVVREVEEELALQIPAGPLLLTDWLPPWSGWDDALCLVFDGGVHDASLLEHVVRQEREIRDAAFCTVEEARERCADFTARRVEAALANLGSGGSPAYTESGV
;
A
#
# COMPACT_ATOMS: atom_id res chain seq x y z
N MET A 1 42.93 16.28 -10.94
CA MET A 1 42.73 14.84 -10.84
C MET A 1 41.92 14.60 -9.58
N THR A 2 40.62 14.40 -9.71
CA THR A 2 39.71 14.13 -8.57
C THR A 2 40.00 12.72 -8.07
N ASP A 3 40.21 12.59 -6.78
CA ASP A 3 40.41 11.29 -6.10
C ASP A 3 39.12 10.42 -6.34
N PRO A 4 39.26 9.25 -6.99
CA PRO A 4 38.10 8.38 -7.22
C PRO A 4 37.51 7.78 -5.92
N ALA A 5 38.19 7.98 -4.79
CA ALA A 5 37.77 7.50 -3.47
C ALA A 5 37.02 8.54 -2.63
N ALA A 6 36.74 9.74 -3.17
CA ALA A 6 36.07 10.82 -2.43
C ALA A 6 34.60 11.00 -2.82
N VAL A 7 33.80 11.48 -1.88
CA VAL A 7 32.41 11.95 -2.14
C VAL A 7 32.45 13.07 -3.16
N ARG A 8 31.66 12.96 -4.22
CA ARG A 8 31.58 13.95 -5.30
C ARG A 8 30.22 14.63 -5.29
N VAL A 9 30.23 15.95 -5.41
CA VAL A 9 29.03 16.78 -5.58
C VAL A 9 29.12 17.44 -6.96
N THR A 10 28.04 17.34 -7.73
CA THR A 10 27.94 17.92 -9.08
C THR A 10 26.63 18.69 -9.21
N THR A 11 26.67 19.93 -9.66
CA THR A 11 25.44 20.67 -10.04
C THR A 11 24.86 20.05 -11.31
N VAL A 12 23.61 19.55 -11.24
CA VAL A 12 22.94 18.83 -12.34
C VAL A 12 21.83 19.66 -12.98
N ALA A 13 21.31 20.66 -12.25
CA ALA A 13 20.37 21.65 -12.74
C ALA A 13 20.48 22.91 -11.87
N GLU A 14 19.79 23.99 -12.25
CA GLU A 14 19.72 25.21 -11.44
C GLU A 14 19.14 24.87 -10.06
N GLY A 15 19.88 25.20 -9.00
CA GLY A 15 19.51 24.93 -7.62
C GLY A 15 19.51 23.45 -7.20
N VAL A 16 20.01 22.53 -8.05
CA VAL A 16 20.03 21.09 -7.77
C VAL A 16 21.45 20.54 -7.90
N ALA A 17 21.94 19.93 -6.82
CA ALA A 17 23.19 19.16 -6.83
C ALA A 17 22.93 17.66 -6.70
N ARG A 18 23.80 16.85 -7.31
CA ARG A 18 23.84 15.39 -7.10
C ARG A 18 25.07 15.01 -6.33
N VAL A 19 24.89 14.20 -5.29
CA VAL A 19 25.96 13.60 -4.52
C VAL A 19 26.15 12.15 -4.91
N GLU A 20 27.40 11.76 -5.12
CA GLU A 20 27.83 10.39 -5.44
C GLU A 20 28.98 10.00 -4.51
N TRP A 21 29.02 8.76 -4.09
CA TRP A 21 30.07 8.24 -3.20
C TRP A 21 30.50 6.82 -3.62
N PRO A 22 31.77 6.45 -3.35
CA PRO A 22 32.27 5.09 -3.59
C PRO A 22 31.71 4.11 -2.56
N GLN A 23 31.77 2.83 -2.90
CA GLN A 23 31.37 1.77 -1.96
C GLN A 23 32.24 1.83 -0.68
N GLY A 24 31.58 1.68 0.48
CA GLY A 24 32.26 1.70 1.79
C GLY A 24 32.54 3.10 2.34
N GLN A 25 32.02 4.17 1.70
CA GLN A 25 32.17 5.52 2.21
C GLN A 25 31.51 5.68 3.58
N PRO A 26 32.18 6.30 4.57
CA PRO A 26 31.56 6.65 5.85
C PRO A 26 30.32 7.55 5.67
N ILE A 27 29.29 7.31 6.49
CA ILE A 27 28.04 8.08 6.43
C ILE A 27 28.30 9.55 6.73
N GLU A 28 29.21 9.83 7.66
CA GLU A 28 29.57 11.18 8.13
C GLU A 28 30.11 12.04 6.99
N ASP A 29 30.91 11.47 6.09
CA ASP A 29 31.48 12.18 4.95
C ASP A 29 30.39 12.57 3.95
N VAL A 30 29.43 11.66 3.70
CA VAL A 30 28.27 11.94 2.82
C VAL A 30 27.34 12.95 3.47
N GLN A 31 27.11 12.87 4.79
CA GLN A 31 26.34 13.86 5.54
C GLN A 31 26.95 15.27 5.41
N GLN A 32 28.27 15.37 5.56
CA GLN A 32 28.97 16.64 5.43
C GLN A 32 28.88 17.20 4.01
N ALA A 33 29.05 16.35 3.00
CA ALA A 33 28.92 16.74 1.60
C ALA A 33 27.50 17.23 1.26
N VAL A 34 26.46 16.52 1.73
CA VAL A 34 25.06 16.92 1.57
C VAL A 34 24.80 18.26 2.26
N ALA A 35 25.25 18.43 3.50
CA ALA A 35 25.08 19.69 4.25
C ALA A 35 25.78 20.87 3.57
N SER A 36 27.01 20.67 3.07
CA SER A 36 27.75 21.69 2.33
C SER A 36 27.06 22.07 1.02
N ALA A 37 26.57 21.07 0.27
CA ALA A 37 25.87 21.30 -0.99
C ALA A 37 24.54 22.06 -0.81
N LEU A 38 23.80 21.81 0.29
CA LEU A 38 22.55 22.50 0.61
C LEU A 38 22.76 23.99 0.98
N ALA A 39 23.99 24.40 1.31
CA ALA A 39 24.29 25.82 1.51
C ALA A 39 24.27 26.63 0.20
N GLU A 40 24.46 25.97 -0.93
CA GLU A 40 24.52 26.58 -2.27
C GLU A 40 23.36 26.16 -3.18
N HIS A 41 22.65 25.08 -2.83
CA HIS A 41 21.57 24.50 -3.63
C HIS A 41 20.32 24.28 -2.80
N GLY A 42 19.16 24.50 -3.38
CA GLY A 42 17.86 24.24 -2.73
C GLY A 42 17.55 22.74 -2.57
N ARG A 43 18.23 21.90 -3.35
CA ARG A 43 18.04 20.44 -3.37
C ARG A 43 19.34 19.70 -3.60
N VAL A 44 19.55 18.64 -2.83
CA VAL A 44 20.61 17.66 -3.06
C VAL A 44 19.97 16.30 -3.26
N GLU A 45 20.34 15.61 -4.35
CA GLU A 45 19.83 14.28 -4.67
C GLU A 45 20.95 13.25 -4.81
N ALA A 46 20.57 11.98 -4.68
CA ALA A 46 21.42 10.83 -4.96
C ALA A 46 20.61 9.77 -5.72
N TRP A 47 21.26 9.08 -6.65
CA TRP A 47 20.68 7.97 -7.39
C TRP A 47 21.37 6.67 -7.00
N VAL A 48 20.63 5.74 -6.42
CA VAL A 48 21.15 4.50 -5.86
C VAL A 48 20.57 3.31 -6.61
N GLU A 49 21.35 2.26 -6.79
CA GLU A 49 20.87 1.01 -7.40
C GLU A 49 19.87 0.31 -6.50
N PRO A 50 18.80 -0.30 -7.06
CA PRO A 50 17.77 -0.98 -6.26
C PRO A 50 18.31 -2.11 -5.39
N ASP A 51 19.37 -2.79 -5.82
CA ASP A 51 19.98 -3.92 -5.11
C ASP A 51 21.18 -3.52 -4.23
N ASP A 52 21.59 -2.25 -4.26
CA ASP A 52 22.69 -1.74 -3.41
C ASP A 52 22.14 -1.27 -2.06
N HIS A 53 21.81 -2.23 -1.20
CA HIS A 53 21.33 -1.95 0.16
C HIS A 53 22.34 -1.16 1.04
N PRO A 54 23.66 -1.37 0.96
CA PRO A 54 24.63 -0.51 1.64
C PRO A 54 24.52 0.95 1.23
N ALA A 55 24.47 1.26 -0.08
CA ALA A 55 24.35 2.63 -0.56
C ALA A 55 22.98 3.26 -0.17
N GLN A 56 21.89 2.50 -0.21
CA GLN A 56 20.58 2.96 0.27
C GLN A 56 20.64 3.35 1.75
N ARG A 57 21.36 2.56 2.57
CA ARG A 57 21.57 2.88 3.98
C ARG A 57 22.38 4.17 4.16
N VAL A 58 23.44 4.37 3.39
CA VAL A 58 24.24 5.61 3.41
C VAL A 58 23.34 6.80 3.03
N ALA A 59 22.57 6.72 1.92
CA ALA A 59 21.67 7.78 1.51
C ALA A 59 20.68 8.16 2.64
N THR A 60 19.99 7.16 3.20
CA THR A 60 19.00 7.35 4.26
C THR A 60 19.62 8.02 5.49
N TRP A 61 20.71 7.48 6.01
CA TRP A 61 21.33 8.01 7.23
C TRP A 61 22.10 9.31 7.01
N SER A 62 22.35 9.68 5.75
CA SER A 62 22.81 11.02 5.40
C SER A 62 21.68 12.07 5.34
N GLY A 63 20.47 11.68 5.70
CA GLY A 63 19.30 12.55 5.78
C GLY A 63 18.56 12.75 4.46
N LEU A 64 18.91 11.96 3.43
CA LEU A 64 18.21 11.97 2.15
C LEU A 64 16.96 11.11 2.24
N ARG A 65 15.79 11.64 1.88
CA ARG A 65 14.52 10.93 1.86
C ARG A 65 14.35 10.18 0.55
N ARG A 66 13.81 8.96 0.62
CA ARG A 66 13.47 8.17 -0.57
C ARG A 66 12.24 8.77 -1.25
N GLU A 67 12.36 9.15 -2.52
CA GLU A 67 11.25 9.76 -3.29
C GLU A 67 10.58 8.77 -4.25
N GLY A 68 11.31 7.78 -4.76
CA GLY A 68 10.74 6.80 -5.66
C GLY A 68 11.80 6.08 -6.51
N VAL A 69 11.33 5.39 -7.55
CA VAL A 69 12.18 4.66 -8.51
C VAL A 69 12.01 5.25 -9.90
N MET A 70 13.10 5.70 -10.49
CA MET A 70 13.18 6.00 -11.93
C MET A 70 13.48 4.71 -12.67
N ARG A 71 12.56 4.26 -13.52
CA ARG A 71 12.70 3.04 -14.29
C ARG A 71 13.29 3.29 -15.66
N GLY A 72 14.24 2.43 -16.06
CA GLY A 72 14.77 2.37 -17.43
C GLY A 72 15.48 3.65 -17.87
N ILE A 73 16.14 4.37 -16.98
CA ILE A 73 16.98 5.52 -17.33
C ILE A 73 18.26 5.04 -18.06
N SER A 74 18.84 5.89 -18.90
CA SER A 74 20.10 5.57 -19.58
C SER A 74 21.27 6.05 -18.74
N VAL A 75 22.12 5.11 -18.30
CA VAL A 75 23.40 5.38 -17.62
C VAL A 75 24.50 4.64 -18.37
N GLY A 76 25.48 5.36 -18.89
CA GLY A 76 26.57 4.75 -19.66
C GLY A 76 26.14 3.98 -20.91
N GLY A 77 24.95 4.24 -21.45
CA GLY A 77 24.36 3.55 -22.61
C GLY A 77 23.49 2.34 -22.27
N GLU A 78 23.45 1.93 -21.00
CA GLU A 78 22.58 0.86 -20.52
C GLU A 78 21.30 1.41 -19.89
N ARG A 79 20.20 0.66 -20.00
CA ARG A 79 18.93 0.99 -19.34
C ARG A 79 18.90 0.36 -17.97
N VAL A 80 18.86 1.18 -16.94
CA VAL A 80 18.90 0.77 -15.54
C VAL A 80 17.83 1.49 -14.72
N ASP A 81 17.42 0.87 -13.62
CA ASP A 81 16.58 1.52 -12.62
C ASP A 81 17.45 2.21 -11.56
N ARG A 82 16.95 3.31 -11.00
CA ARG A 82 17.60 4.02 -9.87
C ARG A 82 16.55 4.46 -8.86
N ILE A 83 16.87 4.24 -7.60
CA ILE A 83 16.12 4.85 -6.49
C ILE A 83 16.61 6.28 -6.32
N VAL A 84 15.69 7.22 -6.33
CA VAL A 84 15.97 8.64 -6.06
C VAL A 84 15.83 8.90 -4.58
N TYR A 85 16.89 9.46 -4.02
CA TYR A 85 16.94 10.03 -2.70
C TYR A 85 17.19 11.53 -2.82
N ALA A 86 16.53 12.35 -1.97
CA ALA A 86 16.79 13.78 -1.95
C ALA A 86 16.59 14.39 -0.57
N ARG A 87 17.24 15.55 -0.39
CA ARG A 87 17.02 16.45 0.74
C ARG A 87 16.90 17.88 0.22
N LEU A 88 15.94 18.62 0.79
CA LEU A 88 15.74 20.04 0.51
C LEU A 88 16.44 20.89 1.58
N ALA A 89 16.75 22.14 1.22
CA ALA A 89 17.40 23.08 2.14
C ALA A 89 16.49 23.44 3.34
N ASP A 90 15.17 23.36 3.17
CA ASP A 90 14.15 23.61 4.18
C ASP A 90 13.66 22.35 4.90
N ASP A 91 14.20 21.16 4.57
CA ASP A 91 13.90 19.94 5.30
C ASP A 91 14.44 20.01 6.74
N LEU A 92 13.59 19.66 7.69
CA LEU A 92 14.00 19.56 9.09
C LEU A 92 15.08 18.49 9.26
N PRO A 93 16.11 18.75 10.07
CA PRO A 93 17.20 17.82 10.29
C PRO A 93 16.72 16.48 10.90
N ALA A 94 17.36 15.38 10.50
CA ALA A 94 17.00 14.04 10.99
C ALA A 94 17.24 13.81 12.49
N HIS A 95 17.98 14.70 13.18
CA HIS A 95 18.12 14.65 14.63
C HIS A 95 16.96 15.32 15.38
N GLU A 96 16.09 16.04 14.69
CA GLU A 96 14.85 16.59 15.22
C GLU A 96 13.72 15.58 15.08
N PRO A 97 12.78 15.47 16.05
CA PRO A 97 11.71 14.47 16.02
C PRO A 97 10.86 14.49 14.76
N GLU A 98 10.56 15.65 14.21
CA GLU A 98 9.76 15.79 12.98
C GLU A 98 10.56 15.40 11.73
N GLY A 99 11.82 15.85 11.65
CA GLY A 99 12.73 15.48 10.57
C GLY A 99 12.97 13.97 10.54
N PHE A 100 13.15 13.34 11.72
CA PHE A 100 13.31 11.90 11.85
C PHE A 100 12.06 11.13 11.39
N ARG A 101 10.85 11.56 11.81
CA ARG A 101 9.60 10.94 11.35
C ARG A 101 9.42 11.07 9.83
N ALA A 102 9.73 12.23 9.27
CA ALA A 102 9.64 12.46 7.84
C ALA A 102 10.62 11.55 7.06
N LEU A 103 11.84 11.38 7.58
CA LEU A 103 12.83 10.45 7.02
C LEU A 103 12.31 9.01 7.06
N LEU A 104 11.84 8.52 8.22
CA LEU A 104 11.28 7.17 8.36
C LEU A 104 10.11 6.94 7.40
N ASN A 105 9.17 7.87 7.34
CA ASN A 105 8.00 7.75 6.47
C ASN A 105 8.34 7.67 4.97
N SER A 106 9.54 8.11 4.56
CA SER A 106 9.98 8.06 3.16
C SER A 106 10.37 6.64 2.70
N PHE A 107 10.77 5.76 3.61
CA PHE A 107 11.26 4.41 3.25
C PHE A 107 10.59 3.24 3.98
N LEU A 108 9.85 3.49 5.08
CA LEU A 108 9.12 2.41 5.74
C LEU A 108 8.12 1.77 4.78
N PRO A 109 8.05 0.43 4.74
CA PRO A 109 7.12 -0.27 3.87
C PRO A 109 5.68 0.11 4.20
N ARG A 110 4.90 0.37 3.17
CA ARG A 110 3.45 0.56 3.28
C ARG A 110 2.77 -0.70 2.78
N LYS A 111 1.77 -1.15 3.50
CA LYS A 111 0.92 -2.28 3.08
C LYS A 111 -0.34 -1.74 2.42
N ARG A 112 -0.77 -2.38 1.33
CA ARG A 112 -2.07 -2.11 0.74
C ARG A 112 -3.13 -2.64 1.69
N ALA A 113 -3.97 -1.75 2.23
CA ALA A 113 -5.11 -2.12 3.04
C ALA A 113 -6.36 -2.20 2.16
N ILE A 114 -7.12 -3.29 2.28
CA ILE A 114 -8.40 -3.53 1.60
C ILE A 114 -9.44 -3.71 2.70
N SER A 115 -10.56 -3.01 2.59
CA SER A 115 -11.65 -3.11 3.54
C SER A 115 -12.87 -3.72 2.86
N GLN A 116 -13.45 -4.77 3.46
CA GLN A 116 -14.55 -5.55 2.90
C GLN A 116 -15.69 -5.71 3.91
N LEU A 117 -16.91 -5.80 3.42
CA LEU A 117 -18.12 -5.92 4.24
C LEU A 117 -18.76 -7.30 4.07
N LEU A 118 -18.91 -8.04 5.15
CA LEU A 118 -19.65 -9.31 5.19
C LEU A 118 -21.12 -9.06 5.44
N VAL A 119 -21.89 -8.84 4.38
CA VAL A 119 -23.35 -8.65 4.43
C VAL A 119 -24.01 -10.01 4.25
N ARG A 120 -24.95 -10.35 5.12
CA ARG A 120 -25.66 -11.64 5.09
C ARG A 120 -27.15 -11.44 4.91
N ASP A 121 -27.83 -12.39 4.32
CA ASP A 121 -29.29 -12.45 4.40
C ASP A 121 -29.77 -13.34 5.57
N ARG A 122 -31.08 -13.48 5.70
CA ARG A 122 -31.72 -14.26 6.78
C ARG A 122 -31.48 -15.78 6.63
N ASP A 123 -31.14 -16.24 5.43
CA ASP A 123 -30.82 -17.63 5.15
C ASP A 123 -29.31 -17.94 5.34
N GLY A 124 -28.53 -16.91 5.78
CA GLY A 124 -27.09 -17.03 6.02
C GLY A 124 -26.24 -16.96 4.75
N ARG A 125 -26.83 -16.59 3.60
CA ARG A 125 -26.09 -16.35 2.35
C ARG A 125 -25.36 -15.00 2.43
N VAL A 126 -24.21 -14.92 1.76
CA VAL A 126 -23.33 -13.75 1.78
C VAL A 126 -23.48 -12.96 0.48
N LEU A 127 -23.58 -11.63 0.59
CA LEU A 127 -23.55 -10.74 -0.57
C LEU A 127 -22.17 -10.76 -1.19
N LEU A 128 -22.09 -11.17 -2.44
CA LEU A 128 -20.90 -11.15 -3.26
C LEU A 128 -21.11 -10.30 -4.51
N CYS A 129 -20.04 -9.68 -5.00
CA CYS A 129 -20.00 -8.84 -6.18
C CYS A 129 -19.16 -9.47 -7.27
N ARG A 130 -19.67 -9.50 -8.50
CA ARG A 130 -18.92 -9.85 -9.70
C ARG A 130 -18.24 -8.61 -10.25
N LEU A 131 -16.91 -8.59 -10.22
CA LEU A 131 -16.15 -7.44 -10.66
C LEU A 131 -15.96 -7.40 -12.19
N THR A 132 -15.71 -6.22 -12.75
CA THR A 132 -15.50 -6.05 -14.19
C THR A 132 -14.09 -6.43 -14.64
N TYR A 133 -13.10 -6.24 -13.79
CA TYR A 133 -11.67 -6.37 -14.07
C TYR A 133 -11.07 -7.71 -13.67
N LYS A 134 -11.86 -8.62 -13.08
CA LYS A 134 -11.50 -10.02 -12.81
C LYS A 134 -12.70 -10.93 -13.04
N GLN A 135 -12.45 -12.24 -13.17
CA GLN A 135 -13.53 -13.22 -13.38
C GLN A 135 -14.19 -13.64 -12.09
N ASP A 136 -13.42 -13.64 -11.00
CA ASP A 136 -13.86 -14.11 -9.70
C ASP A 136 -14.74 -13.06 -9.01
N TRP A 137 -15.68 -13.56 -8.21
CA TRP A 137 -16.48 -12.74 -7.31
C TRP A 137 -15.71 -12.45 -6.04
N ASP A 138 -16.11 -11.37 -5.34
CA ASP A 138 -15.52 -10.96 -4.07
C ASP A 138 -16.56 -10.33 -3.15
N LEU A 139 -16.20 -10.15 -1.87
CA LEU A 139 -16.97 -9.32 -0.95
C LEU A 139 -17.01 -7.86 -1.45
N PRO A 140 -18.12 -7.14 -1.26
CA PRO A 140 -18.17 -5.70 -1.55
C PRO A 140 -17.16 -4.94 -0.69
N GLY A 141 -16.53 -3.93 -1.28
CA GLY A 141 -15.50 -3.11 -0.64
C GLY A 141 -14.27 -2.90 -1.52
N GLY A 142 -13.32 -2.13 -1.04
CA GLY A 142 -12.18 -1.71 -1.84
C GLY A 142 -10.98 -1.25 -1.03
N VAL A 143 -10.12 -0.47 -1.67
CA VAL A 143 -8.86 0.01 -1.10
C VAL A 143 -9.13 1.11 -0.08
N VAL A 144 -8.46 1.02 1.07
CA VAL A 144 -8.45 2.10 2.07
C VAL A 144 -7.52 3.22 1.59
N GLU A 145 -8.05 4.41 1.42
CA GLU A 145 -7.29 5.57 0.99
C GLU A 145 -6.35 6.11 2.07
N VAL A 146 -5.37 6.91 1.65
CA VAL A 146 -4.43 7.54 2.58
C VAL A 146 -5.15 8.51 3.51
N GLY A 147 -5.04 8.27 4.82
CA GLY A 147 -5.69 9.08 5.85
C GLY A 147 -7.13 8.68 6.15
N GLU A 148 -7.66 7.66 5.46
CA GLU A 148 -9.00 7.12 5.69
C GLU A 148 -8.97 5.98 6.73
N SER A 149 -10.02 5.88 7.54
CA SER A 149 -10.22 4.72 8.43
C SER A 149 -10.75 3.52 7.61
N PRO A 150 -10.24 2.28 7.83
CA PRO A 150 -10.76 1.10 7.14
C PRO A 150 -12.27 0.89 7.30
N GLN A 151 -12.82 1.23 8.47
CA GLN A 151 -14.25 1.14 8.73
C GLN A 151 -15.07 2.15 7.91
N LEU A 152 -14.53 3.35 7.69
CA LEU A 152 -15.17 4.35 6.82
C LEU A 152 -15.00 4.01 5.35
N ALA A 153 -13.83 3.51 4.97
CA ALA A 153 -13.54 3.08 3.61
C ALA A 153 -14.56 2.07 3.10
N VAL A 154 -14.86 1.03 3.88
CA VAL A 154 -15.79 -0.02 3.43
C VAL A 154 -17.22 0.51 3.27
N VAL A 155 -17.65 1.46 4.11
CA VAL A 155 -18.97 2.08 3.97
C VAL A 155 -19.06 2.90 2.69
N ARG A 156 -18.01 3.69 2.39
CA ARG A 156 -17.91 4.48 1.16
C ARG A 156 -17.89 3.58 -0.07
N GLU A 157 -17.07 2.54 -0.08
CA GLU A 157 -16.97 1.59 -1.20
C GLU A 157 -18.30 0.89 -1.49
N VAL A 158 -19.00 0.42 -0.46
CA VAL A 158 -20.30 -0.23 -0.61
C VAL A 158 -21.35 0.76 -1.15
N GLU A 159 -21.31 2.02 -0.74
CA GLU A 159 -22.17 3.06 -1.28
C GLU A 159 -21.83 3.39 -2.73
N GLU A 160 -20.54 3.48 -3.08
CA GLU A 160 -20.07 3.76 -4.44
C GLU A 160 -20.35 2.60 -5.41
N GLU A 161 -20.09 1.36 -4.99
CA GLU A 161 -20.25 0.16 -5.82
C GLU A 161 -21.71 -0.26 -6.02
N LEU A 162 -22.52 -0.14 -4.96
CA LEU A 162 -23.88 -0.75 -4.89
C LEU A 162 -24.99 0.24 -4.57
N ALA A 163 -24.69 1.50 -4.28
CA ALA A 163 -25.60 2.52 -3.76
C ALA A 163 -26.32 2.10 -2.45
N LEU A 164 -25.68 1.25 -1.64
CA LEU A 164 -26.21 0.78 -0.37
C LEU A 164 -25.54 1.49 0.81
N GLN A 165 -26.36 2.03 1.72
CA GLN A 165 -25.88 2.63 2.97
C GLN A 165 -25.94 1.60 4.10
N ILE A 166 -24.89 0.79 4.23
CA ILE A 166 -24.79 -0.25 5.26
C ILE A 166 -23.67 0.15 6.23
N PRO A 167 -23.97 0.35 7.53
CA PRO A 167 -22.94 0.65 8.49
C PRO A 167 -22.01 -0.55 8.70
N ALA A 168 -20.72 -0.29 8.83
CA ALA A 168 -19.76 -1.31 9.20
C ALA A 168 -19.80 -1.57 10.71
N GLY A 169 -20.11 -2.80 11.09
CA GLY A 169 -20.08 -3.30 12.46
C GLY A 169 -18.64 -3.63 12.93
N PRO A 170 -18.50 -4.57 13.87
CA PRO A 170 -17.19 -4.99 14.35
C PRO A 170 -16.31 -5.60 13.26
N LEU A 171 -14.99 -5.47 13.43
CA LEU A 171 -14.01 -6.21 12.63
C LEU A 171 -14.11 -7.70 12.96
N LEU A 172 -14.32 -8.53 11.95
CA LEU A 172 -14.43 -9.98 12.08
C LEU A 172 -13.09 -10.68 11.82
N LEU A 173 -12.34 -10.18 10.83
CA LEU A 173 -11.17 -10.87 10.31
C LEU A 173 -10.16 -9.88 9.75
N THR A 174 -8.87 -10.15 10.02
CA THR A 174 -7.74 -9.59 9.26
C THR A 174 -7.08 -10.73 8.52
N ASP A 175 -7.05 -10.66 7.18
CA ASP A 175 -6.44 -11.67 6.32
C ASP A 175 -5.27 -11.05 5.55
N TRP A 176 -4.07 -11.63 5.70
CA TRP A 176 -2.92 -11.22 4.90
C TRP A 176 -2.90 -11.99 3.59
N LEU A 177 -2.86 -11.25 2.48
CA LEU A 177 -2.65 -11.80 1.14
C LEU A 177 -1.20 -11.61 0.72
N PRO A 178 -0.46 -12.68 0.39
CA PRO A 178 0.86 -12.56 -0.22
C PRO A 178 0.77 -11.91 -1.61
N PRO A 179 1.90 -11.48 -2.19
CA PRO A 179 1.95 -11.02 -3.57
C PRO A 179 1.38 -12.07 -4.52
N TRP A 180 0.47 -11.66 -5.41
CA TRP A 180 -0.20 -12.58 -6.33
C TRP A 180 -0.51 -11.92 -7.68
N SER A 181 -0.21 -12.60 -8.76
CA SER A 181 -0.57 -12.19 -10.14
C SER A 181 -0.19 -10.73 -10.49
N GLY A 182 0.98 -10.28 -10.00
CA GLY A 182 1.48 -8.91 -10.22
C GLY A 182 0.97 -7.87 -9.23
N TRP A 183 0.12 -8.26 -8.29
CA TRP A 183 -0.27 -7.42 -7.16
C TRP A 183 0.71 -7.56 -5.99
N ASP A 184 1.03 -6.44 -5.35
CA ASP A 184 1.72 -6.45 -4.06
C ASP A 184 0.85 -7.06 -2.97
N ASP A 185 1.47 -7.45 -1.84
CA ASP A 185 0.76 -7.97 -0.68
C ASP A 185 -0.28 -6.98 -0.12
N ALA A 186 -1.28 -7.51 0.55
CA ALA A 186 -2.37 -6.73 1.13
C ALA A 186 -2.80 -7.26 2.50
N LEU A 187 -3.39 -6.37 3.29
CA LEU A 187 -4.16 -6.71 4.47
C LEU A 187 -5.64 -6.48 4.16
N CYS A 188 -6.43 -7.56 4.15
CA CYS A 188 -7.87 -7.50 3.99
C CYS A 188 -8.54 -7.47 5.36
N LEU A 189 -9.34 -6.45 5.61
CA LEU A 189 -10.06 -6.21 6.85
C LEU A 189 -11.54 -6.44 6.57
N VAL A 190 -12.11 -7.51 7.14
CA VAL A 190 -13.50 -7.86 6.92
C VAL A 190 -14.34 -7.41 8.10
N PHE A 191 -15.28 -6.51 7.86
CA PHE A 191 -16.21 -5.99 8.85
C PHE A 191 -17.58 -6.66 8.75
N ASP A 192 -18.31 -6.75 9.87
CA ASP A 192 -19.68 -7.24 9.89
C ASP A 192 -20.62 -6.20 9.25
N GLY A 193 -21.27 -6.56 8.18
CA GLY A 193 -22.33 -5.78 7.51
C GLY A 193 -23.72 -6.10 8.01
N GLY A 194 -23.87 -6.99 9.01
CA GLY A 194 -25.14 -7.39 9.58
C GLY A 194 -25.96 -8.35 8.71
N VAL A 195 -27.22 -8.55 9.14
CA VAL A 195 -28.19 -9.40 8.46
C VAL A 195 -29.31 -8.54 7.89
N HIS A 196 -29.58 -8.70 6.60
CA HIS A 196 -30.57 -7.95 5.85
C HIS A 196 -31.64 -8.87 5.25
N ASP A 197 -32.71 -8.29 4.74
CA ASP A 197 -33.66 -9.03 3.92
C ASP A 197 -33.09 -9.25 2.51
N ALA A 198 -33.39 -10.37 1.88
CA ALA A 198 -32.94 -10.67 0.52
C ALA A 198 -33.40 -9.63 -0.52
N SER A 199 -34.50 -8.90 -0.24
CA SER A 199 -34.97 -7.76 -1.04
C SER A 199 -33.97 -6.59 -1.07
N LEU A 200 -32.90 -6.60 -0.26
CA LEU A 200 -31.82 -5.63 -0.35
C LEU A 200 -31.27 -5.54 -1.79
N LEU A 201 -31.26 -6.65 -2.53
CA LEU A 201 -30.79 -6.67 -3.92
C LEU A 201 -31.65 -5.82 -4.86
N GLU A 202 -32.93 -5.59 -4.55
CA GLU A 202 -33.82 -4.73 -5.34
C GLU A 202 -33.42 -3.24 -5.25
N HIS A 203 -32.66 -2.88 -4.23
CA HIS A 203 -32.16 -1.51 -4.00
C HIS A 203 -30.75 -1.29 -4.54
N VAL A 204 -30.08 -2.34 -5.01
CA VAL A 204 -28.72 -2.25 -5.56
C VAL A 204 -28.74 -1.47 -6.88
N VAL A 205 -28.02 -0.37 -6.90
CA VAL A 205 -27.66 0.35 -8.12
C VAL A 205 -26.16 0.16 -8.34
N ARG A 206 -25.82 -0.70 -9.29
CA ARG A 206 -24.42 -1.09 -9.54
C ARG A 206 -23.65 0.03 -10.22
N GLN A 207 -22.42 0.26 -9.77
CA GLN A 207 -21.46 1.07 -10.49
C GLN A 207 -20.92 0.24 -11.68
N GLU A 208 -21.46 0.47 -12.88
CA GLU A 208 -21.24 -0.40 -14.06
C GLU A 208 -19.77 -0.53 -14.51
N ARG A 209 -18.91 0.41 -14.12
CA ARG A 209 -17.47 0.33 -14.44
C ARG A 209 -16.75 -0.72 -13.61
N GLU A 210 -17.25 -1.02 -12.41
CA GLU A 210 -16.61 -1.88 -11.43
C GLU A 210 -17.41 -3.16 -11.15
N ILE A 211 -18.74 -3.07 -11.08
CA ILE A 211 -19.61 -4.17 -10.69
C ILE A 211 -20.49 -4.63 -11.84
N ARG A 212 -20.31 -5.87 -12.27
CA ARG A 212 -21.16 -6.54 -13.28
C ARG A 212 -22.44 -7.09 -12.69
N ASP A 213 -22.36 -7.68 -11.48
CA ASP A 213 -23.46 -8.35 -10.82
C ASP A 213 -23.27 -8.37 -9.31
N ALA A 214 -24.37 -8.55 -8.56
CA ALA A 214 -24.37 -8.73 -7.12
C ALA A 214 -25.43 -9.77 -6.74
N ALA A 215 -25.09 -10.71 -5.86
CA ALA A 215 -26.00 -11.77 -5.44
C ALA A 215 -25.70 -12.24 -4.02
N PHE A 216 -26.73 -12.68 -3.30
CA PHE A 216 -26.55 -13.47 -2.10
C PHE A 216 -26.19 -14.92 -2.48
N CYS A 217 -25.07 -15.39 -2.00
CA CYS A 217 -24.48 -16.70 -2.32
C CYS A 217 -24.33 -17.55 -1.07
N THR A 218 -24.58 -18.85 -1.19
CA THR A 218 -24.21 -19.81 -0.15
C THR A 218 -22.69 -19.97 -0.09
N VAL A 219 -22.18 -20.62 0.95
CA VAL A 219 -20.74 -20.91 1.06
C VAL A 219 -20.25 -21.78 -0.10
N GLU A 220 -21.07 -22.73 -0.55
CA GLU A 220 -20.78 -23.61 -1.70
C GLU A 220 -20.68 -22.78 -2.99
N GLU A 221 -21.62 -21.87 -3.23
CA GLU A 221 -21.59 -20.95 -4.38
C GLU A 221 -20.39 -19.98 -4.28
N ALA A 222 -20.01 -19.55 -3.08
CA ALA A 222 -18.82 -18.74 -2.89
C ALA A 222 -17.53 -19.49 -3.29
N ARG A 223 -17.43 -20.79 -2.95
CA ARG A 223 -16.31 -21.65 -3.38
C ARG A 223 -16.22 -21.80 -4.91
N GLU A 224 -17.36 -21.81 -5.58
CA GLU A 224 -17.41 -21.93 -7.05
C GLU A 224 -17.13 -20.62 -7.79
N ARG A 225 -17.50 -19.48 -7.19
CA ARG A 225 -17.48 -18.18 -7.85
C ARG A 225 -16.26 -17.33 -7.49
N CYS A 226 -15.75 -17.48 -6.28
CA CYS A 226 -14.62 -16.70 -5.79
C CYS A 226 -13.28 -17.40 -6.06
N ALA A 227 -12.18 -16.63 -6.01
CA ALA A 227 -10.87 -17.22 -5.87
C ALA A 227 -10.77 -17.99 -4.53
N ASP A 228 -9.99 -19.06 -4.49
CA ASP A 228 -9.87 -19.96 -3.32
C ASP A 228 -9.60 -19.21 -2.01
N PHE A 229 -8.69 -18.23 -2.03
CA PHE A 229 -8.37 -17.45 -0.84
C PHE A 229 -9.52 -16.53 -0.41
N THR A 230 -10.32 -16.00 -1.34
CA THR A 230 -11.52 -15.22 -1.02
C THR A 230 -12.61 -16.12 -0.41
N ALA A 231 -12.84 -17.31 -0.96
CA ALA A 231 -13.82 -18.24 -0.41
C ALA A 231 -13.46 -18.64 1.03
N ARG A 232 -12.18 -18.98 1.28
CA ARG A 232 -11.69 -19.29 2.64
C ARG A 232 -11.82 -18.10 3.58
N ARG A 233 -11.55 -16.86 3.10
CA ARG A 233 -11.74 -15.64 3.88
C ARG A 233 -13.19 -15.45 4.30
N VAL A 234 -14.15 -15.68 3.40
CA VAL A 234 -15.59 -15.65 3.70
C VAL A 234 -15.93 -16.68 4.77
N GLU A 235 -15.45 -17.90 4.65
CA GLU A 235 -15.69 -18.97 5.63
C GLU A 235 -15.10 -18.65 7.00
N ALA A 236 -13.87 -18.13 7.05
CA ALA A 236 -13.22 -17.74 8.29
C ALA A 236 -13.96 -16.56 8.98
N ALA A 237 -14.43 -15.58 8.20
CA ALA A 237 -15.21 -14.47 8.73
C ALA A 237 -16.57 -14.94 9.27
N LEU A 238 -17.27 -15.85 8.56
CA LEU A 238 -18.52 -16.46 9.02
C LEU A 238 -18.33 -17.27 10.31
N ALA A 239 -17.27 -18.06 10.39
CA ALA A 239 -16.94 -18.85 11.58
C ALA A 239 -16.69 -17.94 12.81
N ASN A 240 -16.12 -16.77 12.60
CA ASN A 240 -15.82 -15.84 13.69
C ASN A 240 -17.04 -15.04 14.20
N LEU A 241 -18.12 -14.93 13.43
CA LEU A 241 -19.35 -14.24 13.84
C LEU A 241 -19.95 -14.80 15.15
N GLY A 242 -19.88 -16.10 15.35
CA GLY A 242 -20.45 -16.77 16.51
C GLY A 242 -19.54 -16.83 17.74
N SER A 243 -18.28 -16.44 17.61
CA SER A 243 -17.28 -16.66 18.65
C SER A 243 -17.35 -15.67 19.81
N GLY A 244 -18.07 -14.53 19.63
CA GLY A 244 -18.13 -13.43 20.63
C GLY A 244 -16.75 -12.87 21.02
N GLY A 245 -15.71 -13.21 20.24
CA GLY A 245 -14.32 -13.01 20.54
C GLY A 245 -13.66 -11.87 19.76
N SER A 246 -12.34 -11.81 19.92
CA SER A 246 -11.49 -10.89 19.15
C SER A 246 -11.50 -11.25 17.66
N PRO A 247 -11.25 -10.31 16.77
CA PRO A 247 -11.11 -10.59 15.33
C PRO A 247 -10.10 -11.71 15.09
N ALA A 248 -10.43 -12.61 14.14
CA ALA A 248 -9.51 -13.67 13.72
C ALA A 248 -8.39 -13.08 12.83
N TYR A 249 -7.26 -13.77 12.79
CA TYR A 249 -6.19 -13.51 11.82
C TYR A 249 -6.00 -14.74 10.94
N THR A 250 -5.87 -14.53 9.65
CA THR A 250 -5.59 -15.59 8.66
C THR A 250 -4.52 -15.13 7.66
N GLU A 251 -3.95 -16.11 6.93
CA GLU A 251 -3.08 -15.87 5.78
C GLU A 251 -3.67 -16.63 4.59
N SER A 252 -4.14 -15.91 3.56
CA SER A 252 -4.88 -16.48 2.43
C SER A 252 -6.13 -17.26 2.86
N GLY A 253 -6.78 -16.84 3.95
CA GLY A 253 -7.99 -17.42 4.50
C GLY A 253 -7.78 -18.70 5.36
N VAL A 254 -6.55 -19.03 5.74
CA VAL A 254 -6.20 -20.19 6.59
C VAL A 254 -5.42 -19.79 7.82
#